data_772b779e897f792abbca1c935280655b
#
_entry.id   772b779e897f792abbca1c935280655b
#
_cell.length_a   1.000
_cell.length_b   1.000
_cell.length_c   1.000
_cell.angle_alpha   90.00
_cell.angle_beta   90.00
_cell.angle_gamma   90.00
#
_symmetry.space_group_name_H-M   'P 1'
#
loop_
_entity.id
_entity.type
_entity.pdbx_description
1 polymer ?
#
loop_
_entity_poly.entity_id
_entity_poly.type
_entity_poly.pdbx_seq_one_letter_code
_entity_poly.pdbx_strand_id
1 'polypeptide(L)'
;MFTHKIQIRIFDTDFLGHCHHLAPAMWFEEARNEIFEIFNPSMSREGWNLLLVHIDLDFKAQIQFTEREIEIRTRVARLGNSSITLEQGAYLRDGSCVAEGSVVMVYYDLKNQKTMRIPDEIREKLLGERGQ
;
A
#
# COMPACT_ATOMS: atom_id res chain seq x y z
N MET A 1 -5.49 11.16 0.68
CA MET A 1 -5.16 10.08 -0.28
C MET A 1 -3.70 10.18 -0.69
N PHE A 2 -3.02 9.05 -0.70
CA PHE A 2 -1.63 8.98 -1.14
C PHE A 2 -1.62 8.51 -2.59
N THR A 3 -0.85 9.18 -3.42
CA THR A 3 -0.73 8.84 -4.83
C THR A 3 0.74 8.59 -5.17
N HIS A 4 1.00 7.47 -5.81
CA HIS A 4 2.36 7.08 -6.14
C HIS A 4 2.41 6.54 -7.57
N LYS A 5 3.30 7.09 -8.40
CA LYS A 5 3.50 6.65 -9.77
C LYS A 5 4.62 5.65 -9.83
N ILE A 6 4.37 4.53 -10.48
CA ILE A 6 5.33 3.45 -10.62
C ILE A 6 5.59 3.21 -12.09
N GLN A 7 6.85 3.09 -12.44
CA GLN A 7 7.25 2.73 -13.78
C GLN A 7 7.23 1.22 -13.91
N ILE A 8 6.53 0.72 -14.94
CA ILE A 8 6.46 -0.71 -15.21
C ILE A 8 7.81 -1.14 -15.77
N ARG A 9 8.39 -2.15 -15.14
CA ARG A 9 9.71 -2.68 -15.52
C ARG A 9 9.54 -3.96 -16.32
N ILE A 10 10.57 -4.30 -17.10
CA ILE A 10 10.56 -5.56 -17.86
C ILE A 10 10.34 -6.77 -16.94
N PHE A 11 10.89 -6.72 -15.72
CA PHE A 11 10.76 -7.80 -14.73
C PHE A 11 9.36 -7.93 -14.14
N ASP A 12 8.51 -6.91 -14.35
CA ASP A 12 7.11 -6.96 -13.94
C ASP A 12 6.26 -7.75 -14.93
N THR A 13 6.83 -8.09 -16.09
CA THR A 13 6.08 -8.73 -17.16
C THR A 13 6.36 -10.23 -17.22
N ASP A 14 5.40 -10.94 -17.77
CA ASP A 14 5.53 -12.35 -18.05
C ASP A 14 6.00 -12.57 -19.49
N PHE A 15 6.00 -13.82 -19.88
CA PHE A 15 6.40 -14.27 -21.20
C PHE A 15 5.57 -13.65 -22.35
N LEU A 16 4.34 -13.23 -22.05
CA LEU A 16 3.43 -12.66 -23.05
C LEU A 16 3.46 -11.13 -23.13
N GLY A 17 4.33 -10.49 -22.35
CA GLY A 17 4.40 -9.03 -22.30
C GLY A 17 3.36 -8.39 -21.41
N HIS A 18 2.58 -9.18 -20.68
CA HIS A 18 1.63 -8.70 -19.69
C HIS A 18 2.30 -8.67 -18.31
N CYS A 19 1.87 -7.79 -17.44
CA CYS A 19 2.34 -7.81 -16.07
C CYS A 19 1.88 -9.08 -15.37
N HIS A 20 2.80 -9.77 -14.72
CA HIS A 20 2.45 -10.99 -13.99
C HIS A 20 1.65 -10.63 -12.72
N HIS A 21 0.95 -11.61 -12.18
CA HIS A 21 -0.01 -11.38 -11.08
C HIS A 21 0.63 -10.90 -9.77
N LEU A 22 1.94 -11.07 -9.58
CA LEU A 22 2.63 -10.57 -8.39
C LEU A 22 3.03 -9.11 -8.50
N ALA A 23 3.10 -8.55 -9.71
CA ALA A 23 3.56 -7.18 -9.90
C ALA A 23 2.67 -6.15 -9.20
N PRO A 24 1.34 -6.17 -9.34
CA PRO A 24 0.49 -5.24 -8.59
C PRO A 24 0.65 -5.33 -7.08
N ALA A 25 0.85 -6.51 -6.53
CA ALA A 25 1.07 -6.69 -5.10
C ALA A 25 2.35 -5.98 -4.66
N MET A 26 3.41 -6.07 -5.44
CA MET A 26 4.68 -5.40 -5.15
C MET A 26 4.56 -3.88 -5.28
N TRP A 27 3.82 -3.40 -6.28
CA TRP A 27 3.57 -1.97 -6.45
C TRP A 27 2.78 -1.41 -5.28
N PHE A 28 1.80 -2.16 -4.80
CA PHE A 28 1.00 -1.75 -3.65
C PHE A 28 1.86 -1.65 -2.39
N GLU A 29 2.79 -2.59 -2.19
CA GLU A 29 3.72 -2.51 -1.08
C GLU A 29 4.60 -1.27 -1.16
N GLU A 30 5.17 -0.99 -2.34
CA GLU A 30 5.99 0.20 -2.53
C GLU A 30 5.20 1.47 -2.24
N ALA A 31 3.95 1.52 -2.68
CA ALA A 31 3.09 2.67 -2.45
C ALA A 31 2.71 2.89 -0.99
N ARG A 32 2.94 1.91 -0.13
CA ARG A 32 2.70 2.05 1.31
C ARG A 32 3.88 2.68 2.06
N ASN A 33 4.99 2.96 1.39
CA ASN A 33 6.18 3.53 2.04
C ASN A 33 5.90 4.82 2.80
N GLU A 34 5.07 5.70 2.25
CA GLU A 34 4.73 6.95 2.94
C GLU A 34 4.02 6.69 4.27
N ILE A 35 3.20 5.66 4.31
CA ILE A 35 2.51 5.27 5.54
C ILE A 35 3.50 4.66 6.53
N PHE A 36 4.40 3.81 6.05
CA PHE A 36 5.47 3.27 6.90
C PHE A 36 6.30 4.38 7.52
N GLU A 37 6.63 5.42 6.77
CA GLU A 37 7.38 6.56 7.28
C GLU A 37 6.63 7.35 8.34
N ILE A 38 5.31 7.42 8.23
CA ILE A 38 4.48 8.06 9.26
C ILE A 38 4.59 7.28 10.57
N PHE A 39 4.56 5.96 10.52
CA PHE A 39 4.68 5.11 11.71
C PHE A 39 6.11 5.00 12.23
N ASN A 40 7.08 5.03 11.35
CA ASN A 40 8.48 4.83 11.69
C ASN A 40 9.34 5.78 10.84
N PRO A 41 9.45 7.05 11.24
CA PRO A 41 10.10 8.07 10.40
C PRO A 41 11.53 7.76 9.97
N SER A 42 12.30 7.07 10.80
CA SER A 42 13.67 6.71 10.45
C SER A 42 13.75 5.49 9.54
N MET A 43 12.62 4.80 9.33
CA MET A 43 12.55 3.53 8.60
C MET A 43 13.55 2.51 9.12
N SER A 44 13.86 2.61 10.42
CA SER A 44 14.80 1.71 11.06
C SER A 44 14.18 0.35 11.29
N ARG A 45 15.01 -0.66 11.24
CA ARG A 45 14.61 -2.04 11.50
C ARG A 45 14.18 -2.23 12.95
N GLU A 46 14.90 -1.62 13.86
CA GLU A 46 14.63 -1.69 15.29
C GLU A 46 13.33 -0.97 15.68
N GLY A 47 12.97 0.05 14.93
CA GLY A 47 11.73 0.80 15.13
C GLY A 47 10.53 0.27 14.38
N TRP A 48 10.66 -0.84 13.69
CA TRP A 48 9.56 -1.39 12.90
C TRP A 48 8.41 -1.81 13.81
N ASN A 49 7.23 -1.32 13.50
CA ASN A 49 6.09 -1.39 14.41
C ASN A 49 4.76 -1.73 13.71
N LEU A 50 4.82 -2.14 12.45
CA LEU A 50 3.63 -2.54 11.70
C LEU A 50 3.77 -3.96 11.21
N LEU A 51 2.75 -4.78 11.48
CA LEU A 51 2.66 -6.14 10.96
C LEU A 51 1.51 -6.22 9.97
N LEU A 52 1.77 -6.82 8.83
CA LEU A 52 0.75 -7.12 7.85
C LEU A 52 -0.03 -8.35 8.31
N VAL A 53 -1.35 -8.22 8.48
CA VAL A 53 -2.18 -9.34 8.94
C VAL A 53 -3.20 -9.79 7.89
N HIS A 54 -3.47 -8.97 6.89
CA HIS A 54 -4.40 -9.32 5.83
C HIS A 54 -4.06 -8.57 4.56
N ILE A 55 -4.21 -9.24 3.43
CA ILE A 55 -4.11 -8.62 2.11
C ILE A 55 -5.10 -9.32 1.18
N ASP A 56 -5.81 -8.53 0.39
CA ASP A 56 -6.59 -9.04 -0.73
C ASP A 56 -6.31 -8.21 -1.96
N LEU A 57 -6.52 -8.80 -3.13
CA LEU A 57 -6.19 -8.17 -4.40
C LEU A 57 -7.06 -8.78 -5.50
N ASP A 58 -7.79 -7.92 -6.19
CA ASP A 58 -8.60 -8.28 -7.34
C ASP A 58 -7.98 -7.74 -8.61
N PHE A 59 -7.82 -8.59 -9.60
CA PHE A 59 -7.31 -8.21 -10.93
C PHE A 59 -8.52 -7.95 -11.82
N LYS A 60 -8.65 -6.73 -12.31
CA LYS A 60 -9.79 -6.30 -13.12
C LYS A 60 -9.51 -6.33 -14.62
N ALA A 61 -8.25 -6.15 -15.00
CA ALA A 61 -7.82 -6.14 -16.38
C ALA A 61 -6.34 -6.48 -16.45
N GLN A 62 -5.91 -6.91 -17.63
CA GLN A 62 -4.50 -7.15 -17.88
C GLN A 62 -3.77 -5.81 -18.02
N ILE A 63 -2.52 -5.80 -17.59
CA ILE A 63 -1.65 -4.63 -17.67
C ILE A 63 -0.48 -4.98 -18.58
N GLN A 64 -0.31 -4.22 -19.65
CA GLN A 64 0.76 -4.47 -20.60
C GLN A 64 1.96 -3.58 -20.33
N PHE A 65 3.13 -4.07 -20.67
CA PHE A 65 4.37 -3.31 -20.56
C PHE A 65 4.30 -1.98 -21.31
N THR A 66 3.57 -1.95 -22.42
CA THR A 66 3.43 -0.75 -23.26
C THR A 66 2.73 0.41 -22.55
N GLU A 67 2.05 0.15 -21.44
CA GLU A 67 1.45 1.22 -20.60
C GLU A 67 2.51 2.07 -19.94
N ARG A 68 3.70 1.54 -19.72
CA ARG A 68 4.87 2.22 -19.17
C ARG A 68 4.77 2.66 -17.73
N GLU A 69 3.63 3.17 -17.31
CA GLU A 69 3.45 3.79 -16.00
C GLU A 69 2.10 3.39 -15.43
N ILE A 70 2.06 3.19 -14.13
CA ILE A 70 0.85 2.90 -13.38
C ILE A 70 0.78 3.85 -12.17
N GLU A 71 -0.41 4.32 -11.84
CA GLU A 71 -0.61 5.16 -10.67
C GLU A 71 -1.28 4.33 -9.58
N ILE A 72 -0.67 4.28 -8.42
CA ILE A 72 -1.24 3.62 -7.24
C ILE A 72 -1.84 4.68 -6.34
N ARG A 73 -3.12 4.52 -6.03
CA ARG A 73 -3.84 5.39 -5.09
C ARG A 73 -4.11 4.60 -3.83
N THR A 74 -3.75 5.18 -2.70
CA THR A 74 -3.89 4.55 -1.38
C THR A 74 -4.68 5.47 -0.48
N ARG A 75 -5.70 4.95 0.17
CA ARG A 75 -6.44 5.72 1.17
C ARG A 75 -6.61 4.93 2.46
N VAL A 76 -6.69 5.65 3.56
CA VAL A 76 -6.99 5.05 4.86
C VAL A 76 -8.49 4.82 4.91
N ALA A 77 -8.90 3.56 4.82
CA ALA A 77 -10.31 3.19 4.83
C ALA A 77 -10.85 3.12 6.26
N ARG A 78 -10.01 2.66 7.20
CA ARG A 78 -10.42 2.52 8.59
C ARG A 78 -9.19 2.63 9.49
N LEU A 79 -9.37 3.31 10.60
CA LEU A 79 -8.34 3.43 11.63
C LEU A 79 -8.92 2.93 12.95
N GLY A 80 -8.53 1.73 13.34
CA GLY A 80 -8.97 1.12 14.60
C GLY A 80 -8.08 1.51 15.76
N ASN A 81 -8.25 0.86 16.89
CA ASN A 81 -7.42 1.13 18.06
C ASN A 81 -5.96 0.82 17.78
N SER A 82 -5.67 -0.37 17.26
CA SER A 82 -4.31 -0.82 16.94
C SER A 82 -4.16 -1.20 15.47
N SER A 83 -5.22 -1.15 14.67
CA SER A 83 -5.19 -1.59 13.28
C SER A 83 -5.43 -0.43 12.33
N ILE A 84 -4.90 -0.56 11.14
CA ILE A 84 -5.15 0.35 10.03
C ILE A 84 -5.52 -0.47 8.81
N THR A 85 -6.62 -0.08 8.14
CA THR A 85 -7.04 -0.68 6.89
C THR A 85 -6.81 0.32 5.78
N LEU A 86 -6.09 -0.09 4.76
CA LEU A 86 -5.84 0.71 3.57
C LEU A 86 -6.56 0.07 2.39
N GLU A 87 -7.10 0.91 1.53
CA GLU A 87 -7.59 0.49 0.22
C GLU A 87 -6.65 1.05 -0.83
N GLN A 88 -6.27 0.21 -1.79
CA GLN A 88 -5.34 0.58 -2.83
C GLN A 88 -5.90 0.19 -4.19
N GLY A 89 -5.63 1.02 -5.20
CA GLY A 89 -6.01 0.74 -6.56
C GLY A 89 -4.90 1.12 -7.52
N ALA A 90 -4.81 0.38 -8.62
CA ALA A 90 -3.87 0.64 -9.71
C ALA A 90 -4.64 1.18 -10.91
N TYR A 91 -4.17 2.32 -11.43
CA TYR A 91 -4.87 3.06 -12.48
C TYR A 91 -3.95 3.32 -13.66
N LEU A 92 -4.49 3.09 -14.85
CA LEU A 92 -3.81 3.46 -16.09
C LEU A 92 -3.92 4.97 -16.33
N ARG A 93 -3.21 5.46 -17.32
CA ARG A 93 -3.23 6.88 -17.69
C ARG A 93 -4.63 7.36 -18.11
N ASP A 94 -5.43 6.48 -18.68
CA ASP A 94 -6.81 6.81 -19.07
C ASP A 94 -7.79 6.86 -17.89
N GLY A 95 -7.31 6.55 -16.68
CA GLY A 95 -8.12 6.56 -15.48
C GLY A 95 -8.80 5.26 -15.14
N SER A 96 -8.62 4.23 -15.96
CA SER A 96 -9.24 2.93 -15.66
C SER A 96 -8.51 2.22 -14.52
N CYS A 97 -9.29 1.60 -13.63
CA CYS A 97 -8.78 0.80 -12.52
C CYS A 97 -8.56 -0.63 -13.00
N VAL A 98 -7.33 -1.10 -12.93
CA VAL A 98 -6.96 -2.43 -13.43
C VAL A 98 -6.71 -3.45 -12.33
N ALA A 99 -6.51 -2.98 -11.12
CA ALA A 99 -6.37 -3.85 -9.93
C ALA A 99 -6.77 -3.04 -8.70
N GLU A 100 -7.35 -3.70 -7.72
CA GLU A 100 -7.67 -3.05 -6.46
C GLU A 100 -7.66 -4.07 -5.33
N GLY A 101 -7.47 -3.60 -4.12
CA GLY A 101 -7.43 -4.48 -2.96
C GLY A 101 -7.36 -3.71 -1.67
N SER A 102 -7.25 -4.45 -0.59
CA SER A 102 -7.11 -3.87 0.72
C SER A 102 -6.01 -4.58 1.50
N VAL A 103 -5.50 -3.88 2.50
CA VAL A 103 -4.49 -4.41 3.40
C VAL A 103 -4.83 -3.97 4.82
N VAL A 104 -4.65 -4.87 5.77
CA VAL A 104 -4.80 -4.57 7.19
C VAL A 104 -3.46 -4.77 7.85
N MET A 105 -3.02 -3.75 8.58
CA MET A 105 -1.79 -3.79 9.35
C MET A 105 -2.10 -3.47 10.80
N VAL A 106 -1.28 -3.99 11.70
CA VAL A 106 -1.46 -3.81 13.15
C VAL A 106 -0.22 -3.15 13.72
N TYR A 107 -0.47 -2.13 14.55
CA TYR A 107 0.58 -1.47 15.32
C TYR A 107 1.00 -2.39 16.45
N TYR A 108 2.26 -2.81 16.43
CA TYR A 108 2.71 -3.93 17.22
C TYR A 108 4.06 -3.66 17.86
N ASP A 109 4.18 -4.04 19.13
CA ASP A 109 5.46 -4.04 19.83
C ASP A 109 6.11 -5.40 19.66
N LEU A 110 7.07 -5.49 18.75
CA LEU A 110 7.78 -6.75 18.45
C LEU A 110 8.58 -7.25 19.65
N LYS A 111 9.08 -6.36 20.48
CA LYS A 111 9.89 -6.72 21.64
C LYS A 111 9.05 -7.42 22.70
N ASN A 112 7.87 -6.87 22.99
CA ASN A 112 6.98 -7.39 24.02
C ASN A 112 5.87 -8.27 23.45
N GLN A 113 5.85 -8.45 22.14
CA GLN A 113 4.92 -9.31 21.42
C GLN A 113 3.44 -9.02 21.74
N LYS A 114 3.07 -7.75 21.63
CA LYS A 114 1.69 -7.32 21.87
C LYS A 114 1.28 -6.18 20.96
N THR A 115 -0.02 -6.10 20.71
CA THR A 115 -0.58 -4.96 19.96
C THR A 115 -0.56 -3.72 20.84
N MET A 116 -0.45 -2.55 20.20
CA MET A 116 -0.46 -1.27 20.88
C MET A 116 -1.48 -0.35 20.23
N ARG A 117 -1.99 0.59 21.02
CA ARG A 117 -2.84 1.64 20.48
C ARG A 117 -2.01 2.57 19.58
N ILE A 118 -2.52 2.88 18.42
CA ILE A 118 -1.87 3.82 17.52
C ILE A 118 -1.87 5.21 18.16
N PRO A 119 -0.70 5.87 18.32
CA PRO A 119 -0.61 7.17 18.97
C PRO A 119 -1.42 8.26 18.27
N ASP A 120 -1.91 9.23 19.00
CA ASP A 120 -2.72 10.33 18.48
C ASP A 120 -1.97 11.12 17.40
N GLU A 121 -0.68 11.32 17.57
CA GLU A 121 0.14 12.03 16.57
C GLU A 121 0.10 11.34 15.22
N ILE A 122 0.21 10.01 15.21
CA ILE A 122 0.14 9.24 13.97
C ILE A 122 -1.27 9.29 13.41
N ARG A 123 -2.28 9.18 14.27
CA ARG A 123 -3.69 9.26 13.86
C ARG A 123 -4.00 10.57 13.15
N GLU A 124 -3.52 11.67 13.68
CA GLU A 124 -3.74 13.00 13.09
C GLU A 124 -3.13 13.09 11.69
N LYS A 125 -1.92 12.59 11.51
CA LYS A 125 -1.27 12.59 10.20
C LYS A 125 -2.05 11.74 9.19
N LEU A 126 -2.50 10.56 9.60
CA LEU A 126 -3.26 9.67 8.73
C LEU A 126 -4.64 10.23 8.40
N LEU A 127 -5.31 10.85 9.36
CA LEU A 127 -6.63 11.44 9.14
C LEU A 127 -6.58 12.66 8.22
N GLY A 128 -5.51 13.43 8.29
CA GLY A 128 -5.29 14.54 7.37
C GLY A 128 -5.24 14.08 5.91
N GLU A 129 -4.56 12.99 5.64
CA GLU A 129 -4.47 12.43 4.30
C GLU A 129 -5.78 11.72 3.90
N ARG A 130 -6.49 11.13 4.86
CA ARG A 130 -7.74 10.44 4.62
C ARG A 130 -8.84 11.37 4.11
N GLY A 131 -8.84 12.62 4.54
CA GLY A 131 -9.86 13.60 4.17
C GLY A 131 -9.74 14.14 2.76
N GLN A 132 -8.77 13.68 2.00
CA GLN A 132 -8.50 14.18 0.65
C GLN A 132 -9.10 13.30 -0.44
#